data_d9355e5f2ecac87a282c8ff1a60c16a2
#
_entry.id   d9355e5f2ecac87a282c8ff1a60c16a2
#
_cell.length_a   1.000
_cell.length_b   1.000
_cell.length_c   1.000
_cell.angle_alpha   90.00
_cell.angle_beta   90.00
_cell.angle_gamma   90.00
#
_symmetry.space_group_name_H-M   'P 1'
#
loop_
_entity.id
_entity.type
_entity.pdbx_description
1 polymer ?
#
loop_
_entity_poly.entity_id
_entity_poly.type
_entity_poly.pdbx_seq_one_letter_code
_entity_poly.pdbx_strand_id
1 'polypeptide(L)'
;VSAKAEVFVAALGDLAPGQRHIVSIEDQSIGVFNTGSRIVAVLNICPHAFAPVCLGKLGGTTLPSKPGVFLWGRENEILRCPWHGWEFDLHSGQCLTDWRRLKRFPVVIRDGRVYVEV
;
A
#
# COMPACT_ATOMS: atom_id res chain seq x y z
N VAL A 1 -3.21 -17.91 -21.89
CA VAL A 1 -3.20 -17.52 -20.48
C VAL A 1 -1.77 -17.32 -20.05
N SER A 2 -1.43 -16.13 -19.64
CA SER A 2 -0.10 -15.88 -19.10
C SER A 2 -0.06 -16.32 -17.64
N ALA A 3 0.92 -17.12 -17.28
CA ALA A 3 1.17 -17.44 -15.88
C ALA A 3 1.65 -16.17 -15.18
N LYS A 4 1.18 -15.96 -13.96
CA LYS A 4 1.69 -14.88 -13.12
C LYS A 4 3.11 -15.21 -12.69
N ALA A 5 4.00 -14.25 -12.84
CA ALA A 5 5.37 -14.38 -12.39
C ALA A 5 5.50 -13.86 -10.96
N GLU A 6 6.16 -14.63 -10.10
CA GLU A 6 6.53 -14.17 -8.77
C GLU A 6 7.90 -13.51 -8.85
N VAL A 7 7.98 -12.26 -8.43
CA VAL A 7 9.21 -11.48 -8.48
C VAL A 7 9.68 -11.18 -7.07
N PHE A 8 10.93 -11.52 -6.76
CA PHE A 8 11.52 -11.23 -5.46
C PHE A 8 11.66 -9.71 -5.25
N VAL A 9 11.22 -9.23 -4.09
CA VAL A 9 11.29 -7.81 -3.74
C VAL A 9 12.33 -7.56 -2.65
N ALA A 10 12.22 -8.28 -1.54
CA ALA A 10 13.08 -8.05 -0.39
C ALA A 10 13.02 -9.24 0.58
N ALA A 11 14.03 -9.35 1.45
CA ALA A 11 13.92 -10.20 2.60
C ALA A 11 12.92 -9.62 3.59
N LEU A 12 12.12 -10.46 4.22
CA LEU A 12 11.10 -9.99 5.18
C LEU A 12 11.71 -9.16 6.31
N GLY A 13 12.92 -9.52 6.77
CA GLY A 13 13.62 -8.76 7.80
C GLY A 13 14.05 -7.36 7.39
N ASP A 14 14.09 -7.08 6.09
CA ASP A 14 14.47 -5.76 5.55
C ASP A 14 13.25 -4.87 5.33
N LEU A 15 12.06 -5.34 5.66
CA LEU A 15 10.81 -4.60 5.49
C LEU A 15 10.06 -4.62 6.83
N ALA A 16 10.49 -3.74 7.74
CA ALA A 16 9.88 -3.64 9.06
C ALA A 16 8.49 -2.97 9.00
N PRO A 17 7.64 -3.16 10.02
CA PRO A 17 6.34 -2.47 10.07
C PRO A 17 6.48 -0.97 9.87
N GLY A 18 5.65 -0.41 9.00
CA GLY A 18 5.69 1.00 8.63
C GLY A 18 6.67 1.34 7.52
N GLN A 19 7.45 0.39 7.06
CA GLN A 19 8.40 0.59 5.96
C GLN A 19 7.82 0.19 4.61
N ARG A 20 8.46 0.70 3.56
CA ARG A 20 8.09 0.40 2.17
C ARG A 20 9.32 0.19 1.30
N HIS A 21 9.17 -0.60 0.25
CA HIS A 21 10.11 -0.69 -0.86
C HIS A 21 9.36 -0.36 -2.16
N ILE A 22 9.93 0.52 -2.97
CA ILE A 22 9.37 0.84 -4.28
C ILE A 22 10.28 0.19 -5.31
N VAL A 23 9.70 -0.70 -6.12
CA VAL A 23 10.44 -1.50 -7.10
C VAL A 23 9.85 -1.31 -8.49
N SER A 24 10.66 -1.54 -9.51
CA SER A 24 10.21 -1.53 -10.90
C SER A 24 10.15 -2.96 -11.41
N ILE A 25 8.96 -3.39 -11.84
CA ILE A 25 8.72 -4.74 -12.36
C ILE A 25 7.96 -4.60 -13.67
N GLU A 26 8.54 -5.08 -14.78
CA GLU A 26 7.91 -5.04 -16.10
C GLU A 26 7.40 -3.64 -16.46
N ASP A 27 8.25 -2.63 -16.28
CA ASP A 27 7.96 -1.21 -16.55
C ASP A 27 6.86 -0.62 -15.65
N GLN A 28 6.48 -1.32 -14.58
CA GLN A 28 5.55 -0.81 -13.59
C GLN A 28 6.28 -0.49 -12.30
N SER A 29 6.01 0.68 -11.73
CA SER A 29 6.50 1.03 -10.41
C SER A 29 5.51 0.50 -9.38
N ILE A 30 5.97 -0.32 -8.45
CA ILE A 30 5.13 -0.99 -7.45
C ILE A 30 5.70 -0.71 -6.06
N GLY A 31 4.85 -0.26 -5.15
CA GLY A 31 5.22 -0.08 -3.76
C GLY A 31 4.80 -1.28 -2.93
N VAL A 32 5.72 -1.79 -2.13
CA VAL A 32 5.48 -2.92 -1.22
C VAL A 32 5.58 -2.38 0.20
N PHE A 33 4.52 -2.55 0.98
CA PHE A 33 4.38 -1.96 2.30
C PHE A 33 4.18 -3.03 3.36
N ASN A 34 4.81 -2.85 4.51
CA ASN A 34 4.48 -3.61 5.71
C ASN A 34 3.59 -2.75 6.60
N THR A 35 2.31 -3.13 6.73
CA THR A 35 1.35 -2.39 7.55
C THR A 35 1.41 -2.78 9.03
N GLY A 36 2.24 -3.75 9.36
CA GLY A 36 2.30 -4.33 10.71
C GLY A 36 1.52 -5.63 10.83
N SER A 37 0.37 -5.73 10.17
CA SER A 37 -0.44 -6.95 10.17
C SER A 37 -0.28 -7.77 8.90
N ARG A 38 0.14 -7.16 7.80
CA ARG A 38 0.37 -7.86 6.52
C ARG A 38 1.28 -7.07 5.61
N ILE A 39 1.77 -7.75 4.57
CA ILE A 39 2.54 -7.12 3.48
C ILE A 39 1.60 -6.94 2.30
N VAL A 40 1.57 -5.74 1.74
CA VAL A 40 0.70 -5.41 0.60
C VAL A 40 1.53 -4.77 -0.52
N ALA A 41 1.10 -4.96 -1.76
CA ALA A 41 1.74 -4.36 -2.93
C ALA A 41 0.72 -3.61 -3.75
N VAL A 42 1.03 -2.38 -4.13
CA VAL A 42 0.14 -1.53 -4.90
C VAL A 42 0.90 -0.85 -6.04
N LEU A 43 0.20 -0.60 -7.15
CA LEU A 43 0.75 0.17 -8.25
C LEU A 43 1.00 1.61 -7.80
N ASN A 44 2.18 2.15 -8.14
CA ASN A 44 2.59 3.50 -7.74
C ASN A 44 1.94 4.57 -8.63
N ILE A 45 0.62 4.53 -8.75
CA ILE A 45 -0.17 5.50 -9.52
C ILE A 45 -1.45 5.79 -8.75
N CYS A 46 -1.64 7.06 -8.38
CA CYS A 46 -2.89 7.50 -7.78
C CYS A 46 -3.98 7.52 -8.86
N PRO A 47 -5.11 6.84 -8.68
CA PRO A 47 -6.17 6.81 -9.70
C PRO A 47 -6.86 8.16 -9.91
N HIS A 48 -6.64 9.12 -9.03
CA HIS A 48 -7.19 10.47 -9.11
C HIS A 48 -6.44 11.32 -10.14
N ALA A 49 -5.11 11.42 -10.03
CA ALA A 49 -4.31 12.33 -10.85
C ALA A 49 -2.97 11.70 -11.30
N PHE A 50 -2.86 10.39 -11.22
CA PHE A 50 -1.67 9.62 -11.61
C PHE A 50 -0.38 10.02 -10.87
N ALA A 51 -0.52 10.61 -9.69
CA ALA A 51 0.61 10.93 -8.83
C ALA A 51 1.33 9.65 -8.36
N PRO A 52 2.62 9.73 -7.99
CA PRO A 52 3.35 8.59 -7.44
C PRO A 52 2.90 8.34 -6.00
N VAL A 53 1.77 7.67 -5.84
CA VAL A 53 1.09 7.50 -4.56
C VAL A 53 1.95 6.80 -3.51
N CYS A 54 2.85 5.91 -3.94
CA CYS A 54 3.72 5.18 -3.02
C CYS A 54 4.78 6.06 -2.35
N LEU A 55 4.98 7.29 -2.84
CA LEU A 55 5.84 8.29 -2.18
C LEU A 55 5.08 9.08 -1.12
N GLY A 56 3.79 8.85 -0.97
CA GLY A 56 2.96 9.57 -0.04
C GLY A 56 3.19 9.15 1.42
N LYS A 57 2.53 9.84 2.32
CA LYS A 57 2.65 9.57 3.74
C LYS A 57 1.87 8.32 4.11
N LEU A 58 2.53 7.41 4.83
CA LEU A 58 1.89 6.24 5.42
C LEU A 58 1.54 6.56 6.87
N GLY A 59 0.29 6.35 7.25
CA GLY A 59 -0.17 6.63 8.60
C GLY A 59 -1.53 6.04 8.86
N GLY A 60 -2.27 6.66 9.78
CA GLY A 60 -3.61 6.26 10.13
C GLY A 60 -4.65 7.29 9.71
N THR A 61 -5.83 7.18 10.27
CA THR A 61 -6.94 8.09 10.00
C THR A 61 -7.80 8.26 11.25
N THR A 62 -8.65 9.29 11.23
CA THR A 62 -9.61 9.51 12.30
C THR A 62 -10.70 8.44 12.23
N LEU A 63 -10.93 7.77 13.36
CA LEU A 63 -11.95 6.74 13.48
C LEU A 63 -13.28 7.34 13.89
N PRO A 64 -14.43 6.70 13.57
CA PRO A 64 -15.73 7.10 14.07
C PRO A 64 -15.73 7.13 15.61
N SER A 65 -16.28 8.18 16.19
CA SER A 65 -16.34 8.36 17.64
C SER A 65 -17.52 9.26 18.03
N LYS A 66 -17.69 9.43 19.34
CA LYS A 66 -18.71 10.35 19.86
C LYS A 66 -18.34 11.80 19.50
N PRO A 67 -19.34 12.70 19.36
CA PRO A 67 -19.06 14.12 19.13
C PRO A 67 -18.11 14.69 20.18
N GLY A 68 -17.10 15.44 19.74
CA GLY A 68 -16.09 16.02 20.61
C GLY A 68 -14.95 15.08 21.03
N VAL A 69 -15.01 13.82 20.64
CA VAL A 69 -13.96 12.85 20.88
C VAL A 69 -13.27 12.50 19.57
N PHE A 70 -11.95 12.65 19.51
CA PHE A 70 -11.16 12.32 18.33
C PHE A 70 -10.38 11.05 18.61
N LEU A 71 -10.63 10.01 17.81
CA LEU A 71 -9.89 8.75 17.84
C LEU A 71 -9.04 8.63 16.60
N TRP A 72 -7.80 8.26 16.78
CA TRP A 72 -6.87 7.99 15.70
C TRP A 72 -6.55 6.51 15.68
N GLY A 73 -6.53 5.92 14.50
CA GLY A 73 -6.22 4.51 14.40
C GLY A 73 -5.81 4.10 13.01
N ARG A 74 -5.70 2.79 12.79
CA ARG A 74 -5.30 2.17 11.53
C ARG A 74 -3.91 2.66 11.07
N GLU A 75 -3.01 2.85 12.04
CA GLU A 75 -1.66 3.30 11.77
C GLU A 75 -0.95 2.34 10.82
N ASN A 76 -0.21 2.88 9.85
CA ASN A 76 0.47 2.15 8.78
C ASN A 76 -0.47 1.46 7.77
N GLU A 77 -1.79 1.69 7.86
CA GLU A 77 -2.75 1.09 6.92
C GLU A 77 -3.27 2.07 5.88
N ILE A 78 -3.07 3.37 6.08
CA ILE A 78 -3.60 4.42 5.22
C ILE A 78 -2.46 5.12 4.50
N LEU A 79 -2.52 5.10 3.17
CA LEU A 79 -1.55 5.77 2.30
C LEU A 79 -2.17 7.05 1.77
N ARG A 80 -1.52 8.18 1.98
CA ARG A 80 -2.00 9.48 1.52
C ARG A 80 -1.28 9.90 0.25
N CYS A 81 -2.04 10.20 -0.81
CA CYS A 81 -1.47 10.69 -2.06
C CYS A 81 -0.74 12.01 -1.82
N PRO A 82 0.52 12.16 -2.34
CA PRO A 82 1.30 13.37 -2.07
C PRO A 82 0.77 14.64 -2.75
N TRP A 83 -0.05 14.52 -3.82
CA TRP A 83 -0.51 15.70 -4.55
C TRP A 83 -1.77 16.33 -3.95
N HIS A 84 -2.77 15.53 -3.58
CA HIS A 84 -4.07 16.06 -3.14
C HIS A 84 -4.54 15.49 -1.80
N GLY A 85 -3.70 14.69 -1.14
CA GLY A 85 -4.03 14.15 0.17
C GLY A 85 -5.13 13.09 0.19
N TRP A 86 -5.45 12.48 -0.95
CA TRP A 86 -6.42 11.38 -0.99
C TRP A 86 -5.89 10.21 -0.16
N GLU A 87 -6.76 9.65 0.68
CA GLU A 87 -6.41 8.56 1.58
C GLU A 87 -6.92 7.23 1.03
N PHE A 88 -6.04 6.24 1.02
CA PHE A 88 -6.35 4.90 0.53
C PHE A 88 -6.08 3.87 1.62
N ASP A 89 -7.01 2.92 1.77
CA ASP A 89 -6.81 1.75 2.61
C ASP A 89 -5.90 0.77 1.86
N LEU A 90 -4.72 0.50 2.39
CA LEU A 90 -3.78 -0.42 1.75
C LEU A 90 -4.28 -1.86 1.72
N HIS A 91 -5.08 -2.27 2.70
CA HIS A 91 -5.58 -3.64 2.76
C HIS A 91 -6.62 -3.95 1.68
N SER A 92 -7.43 -2.97 1.29
CA SER A 92 -8.44 -3.13 0.25
C SER A 92 -8.09 -2.40 -1.04
N GLY A 93 -7.23 -1.41 -0.97
CA GLY A 93 -6.92 -0.49 -2.07
C GLY A 93 -7.96 0.63 -2.20
N GLN A 94 -9.03 0.60 -1.44
CA GLN A 94 -10.16 1.51 -1.58
C GLN A 94 -9.82 2.92 -1.06
N CYS A 95 -10.18 3.96 -1.83
CA CYS A 95 -10.15 5.33 -1.34
C CYS A 95 -11.20 5.49 -0.25
N LEU A 96 -10.88 6.23 0.83
CA LEU A 96 -11.79 6.40 1.96
C LEU A 96 -12.98 7.31 1.64
N THR A 97 -12.86 8.18 0.63
CA THR A 97 -13.88 9.20 0.32
C THR A 97 -14.36 9.16 -1.12
N ASP A 98 -13.92 8.19 -1.92
CA ASP A 98 -14.23 8.11 -3.35
C ASP A 98 -14.33 6.66 -3.76
N TRP A 99 -14.97 6.39 -4.90
CA TRP A 99 -15.13 5.02 -5.40
C TRP A 99 -13.85 4.45 -6.03
N ARG A 100 -12.87 5.28 -6.36
CA ARG A 100 -11.62 4.84 -6.96
C ARG A 100 -10.78 4.05 -5.98
N ARG A 101 -9.96 3.17 -6.52
CA ARG A 101 -9.09 2.32 -5.70
C ARG A 101 -7.73 2.15 -6.35
N LEU A 102 -6.73 1.87 -5.53
CA LEU A 102 -5.40 1.50 -5.99
C LEU A 102 -5.43 0.09 -6.59
N LYS A 103 -4.64 -0.12 -7.65
CA LYS A 103 -4.43 -1.48 -8.14
C LYS A 103 -3.51 -2.21 -7.19
N ARG A 104 -3.93 -3.38 -6.72
CA ARG A 104 -3.15 -4.22 -5.82
C ARG A 104 -2.62 -5.44 -6.55
N PHE A 105 -1.50 -5.95 -6.05
CA PHE A 105 -0.87 -7.17 -6.55
C PHE A 105 -0.80 -8.19 -5.42
N PRO A 106 -1.00 -9.49 -5.71
CA PRO A 106 -0.82 -10.52 -4.69
C PRO A 106 0.62 -10.55 -4.18
N VAL A 107 0.77 -10.83 -2.90
CA VAL A 107 2.07 -10.96 -2.24
C VAL A 107 2.19 -12.37 -1.68
N VAL A 108 3.34 -12.99 -1.92
CA VAL A 108 3.66 -14.31 -1.39
C VAL A 108 4.89 -14.18 -0.51
N ILE A 109 4.83 -14.74 0.69
CA ILE A 109 5.97 -14.79 1.60
C ILE A 109 6.40 -16.25 1.72
N ARG A 110 7.66 -16.52 1.41
CA ARG A 110 8.21 -17.87 1.38
C ARG A 110 9.64 -17.84 1.89
N ASP A 111 9.92 -18.64 2.90
CA ASP A 111 11.28 -18.76 3.49
C ASP A 111 11.87 -17.40 3.91
N GLY A 112 11.03 -16.52 4.50
CA GLY A 112 11.47 -15.19 4.93
C GLY A 112 11.72 -14.20 3.78
N ARG A 113 11.22 -14.49 2.58
CA ARG A 113 11.37 -13.64 1.39
C ARG A 113 10.02 -13.21 0.87
N VAL A 114 9.96 -11.95 0.42
CA VAL A 114 8.74 -11.33 -0.10
C VAL A 114 8.78 -11.33 -1.62
N TYR A 115 7.72 -11.89 -2.23
CA TYR A 115 7.53 -11.94 -3.67
C TYR A 115 6.23 -11.24 -4.04
N VAL A 116 6.22 -10.58 -5.19
CA VAL A 116 5.01 -9.97 -5.75
C VAL A 116 4.66 -10.70 -7.03
N GLU A 117 3.38 -11.05 -7.19
CA GLU A 117 2.86 -11.66 -8.41
C GLU A 117 2.41 -10.56 -9.37
N VAL A 118 2.96 -10.59 -10.56
CA VAL A 118 2.64 -9.62 -11.63
C VAL A 118 2.17 -10.31 -12.90
#